data_fcf7037851f50ade4773d0aad83d02c7
#
_entry.id   fcf7037851f50ade4773d0aad83d02c7
#
_cell.length_a   1.000
_cell.length_b   1.000
_cell.length_c   1.000
_cell.angle_alpha   90.00
_cell.angle_beta   90.00
_cell.angle_gamma   90.00
#
_symmetry.space_group_name_H-M   'P 1'
#
loop_
_entity.id
_entity.type
_entity.pdbx_description
1 polymer ?
#
loop_
_entity_poly.entity_id
_entity_poly.type
_entity_poly.pdbx_seq_one_letter_code
_entity_poly.pdbx_strand_id
1 'polypeptide(L)'
;MGLDNAGKTSIITAITKRFGFEEEVFKLMPTRKIARDAFRFLGVEFIRMDFGGQSQYREEYLKNPSKYISGTDLIYYVIDAQDLDRYVETIDYLDEILLYLKEEQEYPPVCILFHKFDPQIIKDKELNKRILTLKQALTRYSHDFNIFFFETSIYDIKSIMDAFSSGLSLLFEKIEMISQLFTAISKNYNALLIALFDAKGITIGEYYRPHLHLQEKIRIYDKYLEVQKKIMTENRTLMEFSDKFDNGDRYSGVVEVLNFSNLDFYLLFIVEENVIDLEETVEILDKIEAAKPEMENLILQLIQ
;
A
#
# COMPACT_ATOMS: atom_id res chain seq x y z
N MET A 1 -14.92 0.06 1.17
CA MET A 1 -16.23 -0.28 1.80
C MET A 1 -16.02 -0.87 3.20
N GLY A 2 -17.05 -1.19 3.99
CA GLY A 2 -16.96 -1.73 5.36
C GLY A 2 -17.84 -0.97 6.33
N LEU A 3 -17.96 -1.46 7.59
CA LEU A 3 -18.84 -0.89 8.61
C LEU A 3 -18.39 0.53 9.01
N ASP A 4 -19.26 1.24 9.73
CA ASP A 4 -18.90 2.51 10.35
C ASP A 4 -17.79 2.31 11.39
N ASN A 5 -17.03 3.36 11.64
CA ASN A 5 -15.87 3.36 12.53
C ASN A 5 -14.73 2.36 12.15
N ALA A 6 -14.81 1.64 11.02
CA ALA A 6 -13.75 0.73 10.61
C ALA A 6 -12.43 1.45 10.16
N GLY A 7 -12.43 2.78 10.03
CA GLY A 7 -11.25 3.57 9.68
C GLY A 7 -11.06 3.84 8.19
N LYS A 8 -12.09 3.62 7.36
CA LYS A 8 -12.04 3.86 5.90
C LYS A 8 -11.51 5.24 5.52
N THR A 9 -12.13 6.29 6.06
CA THR A 9 -11.74 7.67 5.81
C THR A 9 -10.37 7.99 6.37
N SER A 10 -9.96 7.35 7.47
CA SER A 10 -8.61 7.51 8.05
C SER A 10 -7.54 6.98 7.10
N ILE A 11 -7.75 5.79 6.53
CA ILE A 11 -6.87 5.20 5.50
C ILE A 11 -6.76 6.15 4.30
N ILE A 12 -7.89 6.63 3.79
CA ILE A 12 -7.95 7.55 2.65
C ILE A 12 -7.19 8.85 2.95
N THR A 13 -7.36 9.41 4.15
CA THR A 13 -6.67 10.62 4.60
C THR A 13 -5.17 10.40 4.67
N ALA A 14 -4.72 9.27 5.23
CA ALA A 14 -3.32 8.90 5.31
C ALA A 14 -2.67 8.79 3.91
N ILE A 15 -3.31 8.11 2.97
CA ILE A 15 -2.84 7.96 1.58
C ILE A 15 -2.78 9.33 0.87
N THR A 16 -3.78 10.18 1.08
CA THR A 16 -3.90 11.46 0.35
C THR A 16 -2.92 12.50 0.87
N LYS A 17 -2.78 12.60 2.20
CA LYS A 17 -1.97 13.64 2.85
C LYS A 17 -0.54 13.22 3.14
N ARG A 18 -0.34 11.97 3.42
CA ARG A 18 0.95 11.32 3.67
C ARG A 18 1.80 11.93 4.80
N PHE A 19 1.89 13.26 4.86
CA PHE A 19 2.57 13.99 5.92
C PHE A 19 1.57 14.82 6.72
N GLY A 20 1.65 14.74 8.06
CA GLY A 20 0.79 15.51 8.96
C GLY A 20 -0.68 15.11 8.91
N PHE A 21 -0.97 13.87 8.47
CA PHE A 21 -2.33 13.36 8.43
C PHE A 21 -2.89 13.05 9.82
N GLU A 22 -2.02 12.84 10.82
CA GLU A 22 -2.40 12.41 12.17
C GLU A 22 -3.36 13.41 12.81
N GLU A 23 -3.05 14.71 12.72
CA GLU A 23 -3.92 15.77 13.27
C GLU A 23 -5.31 15.80 12.62
N GLU A 24 -5.40 15.38 11.35
CA GLU A 24 -6.66 15.39 10.63
C GLU A 24 -7.48 14.14 10.92
N VAL A 25 -6.83 12.96 11.04
CA VAL A 25 -7.51 11.71 11.37
C VAL A 25 -8.28 11.84 12.68
N PHE A 26 -7.72 12.52 13.69
CA PHE A 26 -8.41 12.76 14.97
C PHE A 26 -9.59 13.74 14.87
N LYS A 27 -9.72 14.49 13.77
CA LYS A 27 -10.81 15.44 13.53
C LYS A 27 -11.89 14.91 12.58
N LEU A 28 -11.70 13.66 12.07
CA LEU A 28 -12.63 13.10 11.12
C LEU A 28 -14.03 12.92 11.72
N MET A 29 -15.02 13.31 10.92
CA MET A 29 -16.43 13.05 11.20
C MET A 29 -16.91 11.85 10.38
N PRO A 30 -17.94 11.12 10.82
CA PRO A 30 -18.49 10.02 10.05
C PRO A 30 -18.89 10.46 8.64
N THR A 31 -18.43 9.70 7.63
CA THR A 31 -18.76 9.96 6.23
C THR A 31 -20.27 9.84 6.01
N ARG A 32 -20.86 10.88 5.44
CA ARG A 32 -22.29 10.90 5.08
C ARG A 32 -22.44 10.42 3.65
N LYS A 33 -23.18 9.33 3.46
CA LYS A 33 -23.36 8.68 2.16
C LYS A 33 -22.02 8.28 1.52
N ILE A 34 -21.73 8.77 0.31
CA ILE A 34 -20.52 8.47 -0.44
C ILE A 34 -19.78 9.77 -0.71
N ALA A 35 -18.51 9.83 -0.31
CA ALA A 35 -17.57 10.83 -0.80
C ALA A 35 -16.88 10.28 -2.05
N ARG A 36 -16.93 11.05 -3.15
CA ARG A 36 -16.26 10.73 -4.41
C ARG A 36 -15.12 11.70 -4.63
N ASP A 37 -13.98 11.17 -4.96
CA ASP A 37 -12.77 11.94 -5.23
C ASP A 37 -11.98 11.29 -6.37
N ALA A 38 -11.33 12.11 -7.19
CA ALA A 38 -10.44 11.64 -8.23
C ALA A 38 -8.99 11.71 -7.75
N PHE A 39 -8.21 10.67 -8.00
CA PHE A 39 -6.77 10.70 -7.81
C PHE A 39 -6.06 10.15 -9.04
N ARG A 40 -4.80 10.56 -9.23
CA ARG A 40 -3.98 10.06 -10.31
C ARG A 40 -2.89 9.15 -9.76
N PHE A 41 -2.71 8.03 -10.45
CA PHE A 41 -1.62 7.09 -10.23
C PHE A 41 -1.06 6.69 -11.59
N LEU A 42 0.24 6.82 -11.79
CA LEU A 42 0.92 6.60 -13.07
C LEU A 42 0.27 7.35 -14.24
N GLY A 43 -0.21 8.59 -14.01
CA GLY A 43 -0.89 9.37 -15.04
C GLY A 43 -2.34 9.00 -15.30
N VAL A 44 -2.79 7.81 -14.89
CA VAL A 44 -4.18 7.35 -15.02
C VAL A 44 -5.04 7.97 -13.92
N GLU A 45 -6.24 8.44 -14.29
CA GLU A 45 -7.20 8.96 -13.33
C GLU A 45 -8.11 7.85 -12.80
N PHE A 46 -8.17 7.75 -11.47
CA PHE A 46 -9.02 6.84 -10.73
C PHE A 46 -10.12 7.60 -10.00
N ILE A 47 -11.32 7.06 -10.01
CA ILE A 47 -12.42 7.54 -9.18
C ILE A 47 -12.47 6.67 -7.92
N ARG A 48 -12.18 7.30 -6.78
CA ARG A 48 -12.27 6.66 -5.48
C ARG A 48 -13.60 7.00 -4.84
N MET A 49 -14.25 5.99 -4.27
CA MET A 49 -15.51 6.15 -3.53
C MET A 49 -15.30 5.71 -2.07
N ASP A 50 -15.44 6.67 -1.13
CA ASP A 50 -15.46 6.40 0.31
C ASP A 50 -16.91 6.25 0.77
N PHE A 51 -17.30 5.04 1.10
CA PHE A 51 -18.67 4.68 1.49
C PHE A 51 -18.87 4.90 2.99
N GLY A 52 -19.89 5.68 3.35
CA GLY A 52 -20.36 5.78 4.73
C GLY A 52 -20.80 4.40 5.26
N GLY A 53 -20.27 3.99 6.42
CA GLY A 53 -20.48 2.64 6.95
C GLY A 53 -21.70 2.50 7.86
N GLN A 54 -22.45 3.56 8.13
CA GLN A 54 -23.65 3.51 8.97
C GLN A 54 -24.74 2.63 8.33
N SER A 55 -25.52 1.89 9.14
CA SER A 55 -26.49 0.90 8.67
C SER A 55 -27.46 1.47 7.64
N GLN A 56 -27.99 2.67 7.87
CA GLN A 56 -28.90 3.35 6.96
C GLN A 56 -28.32 3.58 5.56
N TYR A 57 -27.01 3.84 5.46
CA TYR A 57 -26.33 4.02 4.17
C TYR A 57 -26.03 2.68 3.52
N ARG A 58 -25.60 1.68 4.28
CA ARG A 58 -25.35 0.33 3.76
C ARG A 58 -26.63 -0.27 3.18
N GLU A 59 -27.76 -0.11 3.86
CA GLU A 59 -29.07 -0.51 3.34
C GLU A 59 -29.44 0.20 2.03
N GLU A 60 -29.12 1.51 1.91
CA GLU A 60 -29.34 2.25 0.66
C GLU A 60 -28.49 1.69 -0.48
N TYR A 61 -27.23 1.32 -0.21
CA TYR A 61 -26.32 0.75 -1.22
C TYR A 61 -26.80 -0.62 -1.68
N LEU A 62 -27.23 -1.46 -0.76
CA LEU A 62 -27.74 -2.80 -1.06
C LEU A 62 -29.12 -2.79 -1.74
N LYS A 63 -29.93 -1.77 -1.49
CA LYS A 63 -31.21 -1.57 -2.23
C LYS A 63 -30.99 -1.10 -3.67
N ASN A 64 -29.87 -0.47 -3.97
CA ASN A 64 -29.55 0.08 -5.29
C ASN A 64 -28.12 -0.27 -5.71
N PRO A 65 -27.73 -1.56 -5.74
CA PRO A 65 -26.34 -1.96 -5.91
C PRO A 65 -25.81 -1.62 -7.31
N SER A 66 -26.64 -1.66 -8.35
CA SER A 66 -26.25 -1.26 -9.70
C SER A 66 -25.77 0.19 -9.81
N LYS A 67 -26.23 1.06 -8.90
CA LYS A 67 -25.82 2.47 -8.86
C LYS A 67 -24.52 2.68 -8.09
N TYR A 68 -24.24 1.82 -7.12
CA TYR A 68 -23.18 2.06 -6.12
C TYR A 68 -22.03 1.07 -6.20
N ILE A 69 -22.28 -0.16 -6.70
CA ILE A 69 -21.33 -1.28 -6.64
C ILE A 69 -20.90 -1.74 -8.02
N SER A 70 -21.82 -1.79 -9.00
CA SER A 70 -21.49 -2.22 -10.38
C SER A 70 -20.39 -1.38 -11.02
N GLY A 71 -19.60 -2.02 -11.87
CA GLY A 71 -18.49 -1.41 -12.61
C GLY A 71 -17.31 -1.03 -11.69
N THR A 72 -17.19 -1.70 -10.55
CA THR A 72 -16.05 -1.49 -9.64
C THR A 72 -14.86 -2.34 -10.10
N ASP A 73 -13.69 -1.71 -10.33
CA ASP A 73 -12.48 -2.40 -10.77
C ASP A 73 -11.69 -3.02 -9.60
N LEU A 74 -11.82 -2.47 -8.38
CA LEU A 74 -11.10 -2.92 -7.19
C LEU A 74 -11.88 -2.56 -5.93
N ILE A 75 -11.97 -3.49 -4.99
CA ILE A 75 -12.62 -3.29 -3.70
C ILE A 75 -11.58 -3.31 -2.58
N TYR A 76 -11.50 -2.22 -1.79
CA TYR A 76 -10.89 -2.24 -0.47
C TYR A 76 -12.00 -2.37 0.58
N TYR A 77 -12.05 -3.53 1.23
CA TYR A 77 -13.02 -3.81 2.31
C TYR A 77 -12.33 -3.72 3.66
N VAL A 78 -12.74 -2.76 4.47
CA VAL A 78 -12.06 -2.42 5.74
C VAL A 78 -12.83 -3.02 6.91
N ILE A 79 -12.15 -3.82 7.72
CA ILE A 79 -12.64 -4.45 8.94
C ILE A 79 -11.87 -3.88 10.13
N ASP A 80 -12.57 -3.43 11.16
CA ASP A 80 -11.95 -3.07 12.43
C ASP A 80 -11.45 -4.34 13.12
N ALA A 81 -10.13 -4.49 13.22
CA ALA A 81 -9.51 -5.67 13.81
C ALA A 81 -9.81 -5.80 15.32
N GLN A 82 -10.14 -4.70 15.99
CA GLN A 82 -10.40 -4.65 17.43
C GLN A 82 -11.89 -4.80 17.78
N ASP A 83 -12.81 -4.61 16.82
CA ASP A 83 -14.26 -4.67 17.04
C ASP A 83 -14.79 -6.10 16.79
N LEU A 84 -14.49 -6.97 17.73
CA LEU A 84 -14.79 -8.41 17.63
C LEU A 84 -16.29 -8.71 17.61
N ASP A 85 -17.09 -7.87 18.26
CA ASP A 85 -18.53 -8.08 18.39
C ASP A 85 -19.26 -7.88 17.04
N ARG A 86 -18.63 -7.15 16.12
CA ARG A 86 -19.22 -6.85 14.81
C ARG A 86 -18.65 -7.69 13.66
N TYR A 87 -17.89 -8.74 13.95
CA TYR A 87 -17.34 -9.62 12.91
C TYR A 87 -18.42 -10.29 12.07
N VAL A 88 -19.50 -10.73 12.68
CA VAL A 88 -20.64 -11.35 11.96
C VAL A 88 -21.27 -10.31 11.03
N GLU A 89 -21.60 -9.13 11.56
CA GLU A 89 -22.20 -8.04 10.76
C GLU A 89 -21.32 -7.63 9.57
N THR A 90 -19.98 -7.60 9.75
CA THR A 90 -19.07 -7.24 8.65
C THR A 90 -18.98 -8.32 7.58
N ILE A 91 -19.05 -9.62 7.98
CA ILE A 91 -19.09 -10.74 7.03
C ILE A 91 -20.40 -10.70 6.24
N ASP A 92 -21.54 -10.56 6.90
CA ASP A 92 -22.87 -10.53 6.27
C ASP A 92 -22.94 -9.39 5.24
N TYR A 93 -22.42 -8.21 5.57
CA TYR A 93 -22.40 -7.09 4.64
C TYR A 93 -21.47 -7.35 3.43
N LEU A 94 -20.33 -7.99 3.61
CA LEU A 94 -19.47 -8.40 2.52
C LEU A 94 -20.14 -9.48 1.64
N ASP A 95 -20.82 -10.46 2.28
CA ASP A 95 -21.58 -11.49 1.56
C ASP A 95 -22.56 -10.89 0.58
N GLU A 96 -23.37 -9.92 1.01
CA GLU A 96 -24.38 -9.28 0.17
C GLU A 96 -23.76 -8.53 -1.01
N ILE A 97 -22.62 -7.87 -0.80
CA ILE A 97 -21.87 -7.19 -1.88
C ILE A 97 -21.35 -8.20 -2.91
N LEU A 98 -20.69 -9.27 -2.44
CA LEU A 98 -20.07 -10.25 -3.34
C LEU A 98 -21.12 -11.11 -4.05
N LEU A 99 -22.25 -11.41 -3.39
CA LEU A 99 -23.35 -12.11 -4.02
C LEU A 99 -23.92 -11.30 -5.18
N TYR A 100 -24.17 -10.01 -4.97
CA TYR A 100 -24.63 -9.11 -6.03
C TYR A 100 -23.65 -9.07 -7.21
N LEU A 101 -22.36 -8.85 -6.96
CA LEU A 101 -21.35 -8.82 -8.01
C LEU A 101 -21.27 -10.14 -8.79
N LYS A 102 -21.43 -11.28 -8.11
CA LYS A 102 -21.47 -12.59 -8.75
C LYS A 102 -22.70 -12.75 -9.64
N GLU A 103 -23.86 -12.26 -9.22
CA GLU A 103 -25.10 -12.27 -10.03
C GLU A 103 -24.93 -11.43 -11.30
N GLU A 104 -24.23 -10.30 -11.22
CA GLU A 104 -23.90 -9.43 -12.36
C GLU A 104 -22.71 -9.94 -13.19
N GLN A 105 -22.08 -11.05 -12.80
CA GLN A 105 -20.86 -11.61 -13.43
C GLN A 105 -19.66 -10.63 -13.38
N GLU A 106 -19.59 -9.80 -12.37
CA GLU A 106 -18.48 -8.89 -12.09
C GLU A 106 -17.60 -9.49 -11.00
N TYR A 107 -16.27 -9.60 -11.22
CA TYR A 107 -15.33 -10.27 -10.32
C TYR A 107 -14.10 -9.40 -10.02
N PRO A 108 -14.28 -8.19 -9.48
CA PRO A 108 -13.15 -7.35 -9.13
C PRO A 108 -12.29 -8.03 -8.04
N PRO A 109 -10.97 -7.80 -8.01
CA PRO A 109 -10.16 -8.19 -6.88
C PRO A 109 -10.63 -7.48 -5.60
N VAL A 110 -10.54 -8.18 -4.47
CA VAL A 110 -10.98 -7.69 -3.15
C VAL A 110 -9.83 -7.70 -2.17
N CYS A 111 -9.40 -6.53 -1.75
CA CYS A 111 -8.40 -6.33 -0.72
C CYS A 111 -9.10 -6.14 0.63
N ILE A 112 -9.01 -7.13 1.50
CA ILE A 112 -9.58 -7.08 2.86
C ILE A 112 -8.50 -6.55 3.81
N LEU A 113 -8.78 -5.38 4.40
CA LEU A 113 -7.89 -4.69 5.32
C LEU A 113 -8.37 -4.90 6.76
N PHE A 114 -7.66 -5.69 7.55
CA PHE A 114 -7.81 -5.72 9.00
C PHE A 114 -7.16 -4.47 9.58
N HIS A 115 -7.95 -3.41 9.66
CA HIS A 115 -7.48 -2.10 10.09
C HIS A 115 -7.50 -1.95 11.60
N LYS A 116 -6.78 -0.96 12.13
CA LYS A 116 -6.49 -0.79 13.56
C LYS A 116 -5.71 -1.96 14.17
N PHE A 117 -4.92 -2.64 13.33
CA PHE A 117 -3.97 -3.66 13.78
C PHE A 117 -2.69 -2.97 14.27
N ASP A 118 -2.84 -2.26 15.38
CA ASP A 118 -1.83 -1.33 15.89
C ASP A 118 -0.58 -2.06 16.43
N PRO A 119 0.62 -1.44 16.35
CA PRO A 119 1.87 -2.07 16.75
C PRO A 119 1.85 -2.66 18.18
N GLN A 120 1.05 -2.08 19.09
CA GLN A 120 0.93 -2.53 20.48
C GLN A 120 0.22 -3.89 20.60
N ILE A 121 -0.67 -4.23 19.65
CA ILE A 121 -1.50 -5.44 19.70
C ILE A 121 -1.04 -6.56 18.76
N ILE A 122 0.01 -6.33 17.95
CA ILE A 122 0.55 -7.34 17.03
C ILE A 122 0.91 -8.65 17.75
N LYS A 123 1.32 -8.59 19.02
CA LYS A 123 1.70 -9.76 19.84
C LYS A 123 0.53 -10.38 20.60
N ASP A 124 -0.69 -9.83 20.49
CA ASP A 124 -1.88 -10.40 21.14
C ASP A 124 -2.28 -11.71 20.45
N LYS A 125 -2.07 -12.82 21.17
CA LYS A 125 -2.31 -14.17 20.65
C LYS A 125 -3.80 -14.45 20.41
N GLU A 126 -4.67 -13.90 21.22
CA GLU A 126 -6.11 -14.13 21.10
C GLU A 126 -6.66 -13.36 19.90
N LEU A 127 -6.26 -12.11 19.73
CA LEU A 127 -6.61 -11.31 18.54
C LEU A 127 -6.10 -11.98 17.26
N ASN A 128 -4.83 -12.40 17.22
CA ASN A 128 -4.24 -13.07 16.07
C ASN A 128 -4.98 -14.37 15.71
N LYS A 129 -5.39 -15.16 16.71
CA LYS A 129 -6.20 -16.36 16.50
C LYS A 129 -7.55 -16.03 15.88
N ARG A 130 -8.21 -14.98 16.36
CA ARG A 130 -9.51 -14.54 15.84
C ARG A 130 -9.42 -14.01 14.41
N ILE A 131 -8.40 -13.20 14.12
CA ILE A 131 -8.12 -12.74 12.74
C ILE A 131 -7.85 -13.94 11.81
N LEU A 132 -7.07 -14.92 12.27
CA LEU A 132 -6.83 -16.14 11.48
C LEU A 132 -8.14 -16.88 11.19
N THR A 133 -9.02 -17.03 12.19
CA THR A 133 -10.33 -17.65 12.00
C THR A 133 -11.19 -16.86 11.01
N LEU A 134 -11.15 -15.53 11.08
CA LEU A 134 -11.88 -14.66 10.15
C LEU A 134 -11.30 -14.75 8.73
N LYS A 135 -9.98 -14.76 8.57
CA LYS A 135 -9.33 -15.01 7.27
C LYS A 135 -9.77 -16.35 6.68
N GLN A 136 -9.80 -17.42 7.49
CA GLN A 136 -10.27 -18.73 7.04
C GLN A 136 -11.74 -18.71 6.60
N ALA A 137 -12.62 -18.02 7.35
CA ALA A 137 -14.02 -17.86 6.96
C ALA A 137 -14.19 -17.09 5.65
N LEU A 138 -13.36 -16.06 5.43
CA LEU A 138 -13.39 -15.23 4.24
C LEU A 138 -12.73 -15.90 3.01
N THR A 139 -11.87 -16.89 3.22
CA THR A 139 -11.25 -17.67 2.12
C THR A 139 -12.31 -18.43 1.29
N ARG A 140 -13.52 -18.66 1.81
CA ARG A 140 -14.62 -19.27 1.03
C ARG A 140 -14.94 -18.51 -0.27
N TYR A 141 -14.71 -17.20 -0.30
CA TYR A 141 -14.95 -16.38 -1.49
C TYR A 141 -13.85 -16.51 -2.55
N SER A 142 -12.69 -17.08 -2.22
CA SER A 142 -11.57 -17.24 -3.18
C SER A 142 -11.87 -18.21 -4.32
N HIS A 143 -13.01 -18.89 -4.28
CA HIS A 143 -13.48 -19.70 -5.41
C HIS A 143 -13.95 -18.82 -6.59
N ASP A 144 -14.58 -17.69 -6.27
CA ASP A 144 -15.17 -16.79 -7.27
C ASP A 144 -14.36 -15.49 -7.43
N PHE A 145 -13.74 -14.98 -6.35
CA PHE A 145 -13.05 -13.69 -6.32
C PHE A 145 -11.56 -13.84 -5.94
N ASN A 146 -10.72 -12.97 -6.47
CA ASN A 146 -9.35 -12.84 -6.02
C ASN A 146 -9.33 -12.06 -4.68
N ILE A 147 -9.13 -12.76 -3.56
CA ILE A 147 -9.14 -12.19 -2.21
C ILE A 147 -7.71 -12.03 -1.68
N PHE A 148 -7.39 -10.83 -1.21
CA PHE A 148 -6.11 -10.49 -0.59
C PHE A 148 -6.34 -9.96 0.81
N PHE A 149 -5.45 -10.31 1.75
CA PHE A 149 -5.57 -9.91 3.16
C PHE A 149 -4.39 -9.04 3.57
N PHE A 150 -4.69 -7.92 4.22
CA PHE A 150 -3.69 -6.99 4.74
C PHE A 150 -4.02 -6.63 6.20
N GLU A 151 -3.00 -6.48 7.01
CA GLU A 151 -3.08 -5.95 8.36
C GLU A 151 -2.56 -4.51 8.31
N THR A 152 -3.38 -3.54 8.74
CA THR A 152 -3.08 -2.11 8.55
C THR A 152 -3.34 -1.31 9.82
N SER A 153 -2.52 -0.27 10.04
CA SER A 153 -2.68 0.68 11.13
C SER A 153 -2.31 2.11 10.70
N ILE A 154 -3.02 3.11 11.23
CA ILE A 154 -2.62 4.52 11.06
C ILE A 154 -1.31 4.84 11.79
N TYR A 155 -0.89 4.01 12.74
CA TYR A 155 0.40 4.12 13.43
C TYR A 155 1.54 3.39 12.70
N ASP A 156 1.24 2.74 11.58
CA ASP A 156 2.17 2.14 10.64
C ASP A 156 1.72 2.50 9.21
N ILE A 157 2.13 3.69 8.77
CA ILE A 157 1.75 4.20 7.45
C ILE A 157 2.22 3.29 6.33
N LYS A 158 3.36 2.57 6.53
CA LYS A 158 3.86 1.62 5.55
C LYS A 158 2.85 0.51 5.28
N SER A 159 2.21 -0.03 6.32
CA SER A 159 1.19 -1.09 6.16
C SER A 159 0.01 -0.63 5.29
N ILE A 160 -0.39 0.62 5.41
CA ILE A 160 -1.45 1.22 4.58
C ILE A 160 -0.96 1.39 3.14
N MET A 161 0.25 1.91 2.96
CA MET A 161 0.81 2.14 1.62
C MET A 161 1.06 0.83 0.89
N ASP A 162 1.57 -0.20 1.57
CA ASP A 162 1.76 -1.54 1.00
C ASP A 162 0.42 -2.16 0.57
N ALA A 163 -0.60 -2.11 1.42
CA ALA A 163 -1.92 -2.62 1.08
C ALA A 163 -2.52 -1.89 -0.13
N PHE A 164 -2.37 -0.56 -0.18
CA PHE A 164 -2.90 0.25 -1.27
C PHE A 164 -2.14 0.01 -2.58
N SER A 165 -0.80 -0.01 -2.53
CA SER A 165 0.06 -0.30 -3.69
C SER A 165 -0.19 -1.70 -4.25
N SER A 166 -0.28 -2.70 -3.36
CA SER A 166 -0.58 -4.08 -3.77
C SER A 166 -1.93 -4.20 -4.46
N GLY A 167 -2.96 -3.52 -3.95
CA GLY A 167 -4.27 -3.52 -4.62
C GLY A 167 -4.23 -2.82 -5.98
N LEU A 168 -3.56 -1.67 -6.10
CA LEU A 168 -3.42 -1.00 -7.39
C LEU A 168 -2.61 -1.83 -8.39
N SER A 169 -1.59 -2.58 -7.94
CA SER A 169 -0.81 -3.44 -8.83
C SER A 169 -1.64 -4.53 -9.49
N LEU A 170 -2.76 -4.94 -8.89
CA LEU A 170 -3.69 -5.90 -9.49
C LEU A 170 -4.39 -5.37 -10.75
N LEU A 171 -4.43 -4.05 -10.91
CA LEU A 171 -5.00 -3.38 -12.09
C LEU A 171 -3.97 -3.17 -13.20
N PHE A 172 -2.68 -3.39 -12.93
CA PHE A 172 -1.58 -3.12 -13.86
C PHE A 172 -0.64 -4.32 -13.95
N GLU A 173 -0.82 -5.17 -14.92
CA GLU A 173 -0.04 -6.40 -15.11
C GLU A 173 1.49 -6.18 -15.16
N LYS A 174 1.92 -5.00 -15.61
CA LYS A 174 3.35 -4.71 -15.83
C LYS A 174 4.07 -4.13 -14.61
N ILE A 175 3.37 -3.77 -13.54
CA ILE A 175 4.00 -3.26 -12.30
C ILE A 175 4.97 -4.31 -11.72
N GLU A 176 4.59 -5.57 -11.75
CA GLU A 176 5.44 -6.66 -11.25
C GLU A 176 6.78 -6.77 -12.00
N MET A 177 6.83 -6.36 -13.28
CA MET A 177 8.07 -6.40 -14.07
C MET A 177 9.14 -5.47 -13.50
N ILE A 178 8.77 -4.34 -12.88
CA ILE A 178 9.73 -3.43 -12.23
C ILE A 178 10.34 -4.11 -11.00
N SER A 179 9.55 -4.82 -10.20
CA SER A 179 10.05 -5.60 -9.05
C SER A 179 10.96 -6.74 -9.50
N GLN A 180 10.63 -7.40 -10.63
CA GLN A 180 11.49 -8.42 -11.24
C GLN A 180 12.82 -7.83 -11.72
N LEU A 181 12.81 -6.64 -12.31
CA LEU A 181 14.02 -5.92 -12.72
C LEU A 181 14.91 -5.62 -11.50
N PHE A 182 14.34 -5.11 -10.39
CA PHE A 182 15.10 -4.88 -9.17
C PHE A 182 15.64 -6.16 -8.55
N THR A 183 14.88 -7.24 -8.59
CA THR A 183 15.34 -8.57 -8.17
C THR A 183 16.52 -9.04 -9.03
N ALA A 184 16.47 -8.83 -10.33
CA ALA A 184 17.56 -9.19 -11.24
C ALA A 184 18.83 -8.36 -10.98
N ILE A 185 18.70 -7.05 -10.74
CA ILE A 185 19.82 -6.17 -10.36
C ILE A 185 20.44 -6.64 -9.04
N SER A 186 19.61 -6.94 -8.03
CA SER A 186 20.08 -7.28 -6.69
C SER A 186 20.60 -8.69 -6.53
N LYS A 187 20.36 -9.58 -7.50
CA LYS A 187 20.66 -11.03 -7.39
C LYS A 187 22.12 -11.35 -7.07
N ASN A 188 23.03 -10.50 -7.53
CA ASN A 188 24.47 -10.68 -7.38
C ASN A 188 25.09 -9.73 -6.35
N TYR A 189 24.27 -8.94 -5.66
CA TYR A 189 24.69 -7.90 -4.73
C TYR A 189 23.95 -7.99 -3.42
N ASN A 190 24.58 -7.48 -2.37
CA ASN A 190 23.99 -7.48 -1.02
C ASN A 190 23.11 -6.24 -0.73
N ALA A 191 22.38 -5.72 -1.73
CA ALA A 191 21.42 -4.65 -1.50
C ALA A 191 20.39 -5.06 -0.42
N LEU A 192 20.10 -4.18 0.52
CA LEU A 192 19.01 -4.37 1.49
C LEU A 192 17.66 -4.15 0.84
N LEU A 193 17.58 -3.07 0.04
CA LEU A 193 16.35 -2.62 -0.59
C LEU A 193 16.67 -1.88 -1.89
N ILE A 194 15.85 -2.12 -2.90
CA ILE A 194 15.64 -1.20 -4.03
C ILE A 194 14.13 -1.01 -4.15
N ALA A 195 13.67 0.25 -4.19
CA ALA A 195 12.24 0.53 -4.38
C ALA A 195 12.03 1.79 -5.22
N LEU A 196 11.00 1.77 -6.04
CA LEU A 196 10.55 2.91 -6.82
C LEU A 196 9.16 3.31 -6.32
N PHE A 197 9.01 4.58 -6.00
CA PHE A 197 7.75 5.17 -5.53
C PHE A 197 7.30 6.28 -6.48
N ASP A 198 5.99 6.48 -6.59
CA ASP A 198 5.46 7.70 -7.18
C ASP A 198 5.64 8.91 -6.24
N ALA A 199 5.29 10.11 -6.71
CA ALA A 199 5.37 11.33 -5.91
C ALA A 199 4.51 11.28 -4.63
N LYS A 200 3.52 10.40 -4.56
CA LYS A 200 2.67 10.17 -3.38
C LYS A 200 3.18 9.05 -2.48
N GLY A 201 4.29 8.38 -2.84
CA GLY A 201 4.88 7.26 -2.11
C GLY A 201 4.16 5.94 -2.29
N ILE A 202 3.35 5.82 -3.32
CA ILE A 202 2.80 4.55 -3.74
C ILE A 202 3.93 3.74 -4.38
N THR A 203 4.13 2.53 -3.93
CA THR A 203 5.18 1.64 -4.44
C THR A 203 4.82 1.19 -5.85
N ILE A 204 5.74 1.42 -6.80
CA ILE A 204 5.64 0.97 -8.19
C ILE A 204 6.36 -0.36 -8.38
N GLY A 205 7.44 -0.57 -7.66
CA GLY A 205 8.18 -1.81 -7.64
C GLY A 205 9.18 -1.82 -6.51
N GLU A 206 9.48 -3.00 -5.98
CA GLU A 206 10.40 -3.13 -4.86
C GLU A 206 11.11 -4.49 -4.85
N TYR A 207 12.31 -4.46 -4.29
CA TYR A 207 13.07 -5.63 -3.88
C TYR A 207 13.50 -5.46 -2.44
N TYR A 208 13.29 -6.47 -1.62
CA TYR A 208 13.86 -6.59 -0.28
C TYR A 208 14.78 -7.79 -0.21
N ARG A 209 15.92 -7.62 0.47
CA ARG A 209 16.77 -8.77 0.80
C ARG A 209 15.93 -9.82 1.55
N PRO A 210 16.02 -11.11 1.20
CA PRO A 210 15.41 -12.18 1.97
C PRO A 210 15.81 -12.09 3.44
N HIS A 211 14.85 -12.31 4.35
CA HIS A 211 15.01 -12.27 5.81
C HIS A 211 15.10 -10.87 6.46
N LEU A 212 14.93 -9.77 5.70
CA LEU A 212 14.76 -8.46 6.31
C LEU A 212 13.46 -8.44 7.15
N HIS A 213 13.59 -8.16 8.45
CA HIS A 213 12.46 -8.19 9.37
C HIS A 213 11.48 -7.03 9.13
N LEU A 214 10.20 -7.23 9.47
CA LEU A 214 9.17 -6.21 9.28
C LEU A 214 9.52 -4.88 9.96
N GLN A 215 10.07 -4.91 11.18
CA GLN A 215 10.47 -3.70 11.91
C GLN A 215 11.58 -2.92 11.19
N GLU A 216 12.51 -3.62 10.55
CA GLU A 216 13.56 -3.02 9.73
C GLU A 216 12.98 -2.35 8.48
N LYS A 217 12.04 -3.00 7.82
CA LYS A 217 11.32 -2.43 6.66
C LYS A 217 10.56 -1.16 7.03
N ILE A 218 9.84 -1.16 8.16
CA ILE A 218 9.12 0.00 8.67
C ILE A 218 10.11 1.15 8.92
N ARG A 219 11.20 0.89 9.62
CA ARG A 219 12.22 1.90 9.93
C ARG A 219 12.84 2.51 8.68
N ILE A 220 13.17 1.68 7.69
CA ILE A 220 13.67 2.15 6.40
C ILE A 220 12.64 3.06 5.73
N TYR A 221 11.37 2.65 5.73
CA TYR A 221 10.32 3.42 5.10
C TYR A 221 10.09 4.77 5.79
N ASP A 222 10.09 4.81 7.12
CA ASP A 222 10.00 6.06 7.89
C ASP A 222 11.16 7.00 7.56
N LYS A 223 12.38 6.46 7.46
CA LYS A 223 13.55 7.23 7.06
C LYS A 223 13.45 7.74 5.63
N TYR A 224 12.96 6.92 4.71
CA TYR A 224 12.66 7.33 3.34
C TYR A 224 11.67 8.51 3.30
N LEU A 225 10.59 8.47 4.09
CA LEU A 225 9.63 9.56 4.16
C LEU A 225 10.26 10.88 4.64
N GLU A 226 11.14 10.81 5.65
CA GLU A 226 11.89 11.98 6.13
C GLU A 226 12.77 12.57 5.01
N VAL A 227 13.52 11.71 4.32
CA VAL A 227 14.44 12.11 3.23
C VAL A 227 13.65 12.69 2.05
N GLN A 228 12.57 12.04 1.64
CA GLN A 228 11.73 12.53 0.56
C GLN A 228 11.13 13.91 0.88
N LYS A 229 10.66 14.11 2.11
CA LYS A 229 10.16 15.43 2.55
C LYS A 229 11.24 16.50 2.42
N LYS A 230 12.50 16.20 2.78
CA LYS A 230 13.63 17.13 2.61
C LYS A 230 13.92 17.40 1.13
N ILE A 231 13.96 16.36 0.30
CA ILE A 231 14.14 16.50 -1.16
C ILE A 231 13.11 17.48 -1.72
N MET A 232 11.83 17.29 -1.38
CA MET A 232 10.74 18.15 -1.86
C MET A 232 10.87 19.59 -1.34
N THR A 233 11.21 19.79 -0.07
CA THR A 233 11.32 21.13 0.53
C THR A 233 12.57 21.91 0.08
N GLU A 234 13.67 21.20 -0.16
CA GLU A 234 14.95 21.77 -0.58
C GLU A 234 15.13 21.78 -2.11
N ASN A 235 14.15 21.29 -2.85
CA ASN A 235 14.18 21.15 -4.30
C ASN A 235 15.44 20.45 -4.83
N ARG A 236 15.79 19.32 -4.21
CA ARG A 236 16.93 18.48 -4.60
C ARG A 236 16.46 17.36 -5.51
N THR A 237 17.38 16.81 -6.27
CA THR A 237 17.12 15.62 -7.12
C THR A 237 17.74 14.35 -6.55
N LEU A 238 18.65 14.50 -5.58
CA LEU A 238 19.34 13.38 -4.94
C LEU A 238 19.66 13.73 -3.48
N MET A 239 19.52 12.76 -2.60
CA MET A 239 19.95 12.87 -1.19
C MET A 239 20.44 11.52 -0.67
N GLU A 240 21.65 11.54 -0.12
CA GLU A 240 22.23 10.43 0.63
C GLU A 240 21.86 10.52 2.10
N PHE A 241 21.77 9.39 2.76
CA PHE A 241 21.52 9.30 4.19
C PHE A 241 22.12 8.03 4.77
N SER A 242 22.33 8.01 6.09
CA SER A 242 22.66 6.82 6.85
C SER A 242 21.82 6.76 8.13
N ASP A 243 21.59 5.56 8.63
CA ASP A 243 20.90 5.31 9.90
C ASP A 243 21.32 3.93 10.43
N LYS A 244 20.71 3.50 11.51
CA LYS A 244 20.98 2.21 12.16
C LYS A 244 19.67 1.51 12.56
N PHE A 245 19.66 0.21 12.51
CA PHE A 245 18.60 -0.61 13.09
C PHE A 245 18.70 -0.69 14.62
N ASP A 246 17.67 -1.20 15.25
CA ASP A 246 17.62 -1.34 16.73
C ASP A 246 18.65 -2.33 17.26
N ASN A 247 19.08 -3.30 16.46
CA ASN A 247 20.17 -4.23 16.75
C ASN A 247 21.57 -3.58 16.66
N GLY A 248 21.65 -2.33 16.16
CA GLY A 248 22.88 -1.56 16.03
C GLY A 248 23.52 -1.64 14.62
N ASP A 249 23.07 -2.51 13.75
CA ASP A 249 23.56 -2.59 12.38
C ASP A 249 23.25 -1.30 11.62
N ARG A 250 24.25 -0.82 10.86
CA ARG A 250 24.16 0.44 10.12
C ARG A 250 23.82 0.18 8.68
N TYR A 251 23.07 1.10 8.11
CA TYR A 251 22.77 1.11 6.68
C TYR A 251 22.90 2.51 6.10
N SER A 252 23.26 2.56 4.83
CA SER A 252 23.31 3.79 4.04
C SER A 252 22.36 3.68 2.87
N GLY A 253 21.79 4.79 2.48
CA GLY A 253 20.82 4.82 1.38
C GLY A 253 20.91 6.10 0.58
N VAL A 254 20.38 6.02 -0.64
CA VAL A 254 20.23 7.12 -1.58
C VAL A 254 18.77 7.20 -2.01
N VAL A 255 18.22 8.40 -2.04
CA VAL A 255 16.96 8.70 -2.72
C VAL A 255 17.27 9.60 -3.91
N GLU A 256 16.88 9.14 -5.09
CA GLU A 256 17.02 9.89 -6.33
C GLU A 256 15.66 10.17 -6.95
N VAL A 257 15.48 11.39 -7.46
CA VAL A 257 14.28 11.78 -8.20
C VAL A 257 14.49 11.47 -9.68
N LEU A 258 13.66 10.60 -10.22
CA LEU A 258 13.63 10.26 -11.64
C LEU A 258 12.41 10.92 -12.26
N ASN A 259 12.58 11.59 -13.40
CA ASN A 259 11.46 12.15 -14.15
C ASN A 259 11.22 11.33 -15.41
N PHE A 260 10.07 10.67 -15.47
CA PHE A 260 9.61 9.92 -16.65
C PHE A 260 8.28 10.51 -17.11
N SER A 261 8.23 10.97 -18.35
CA SER A 261 7.02 11.56 -18.96
C SER A 261 6.36 12.67 -18.14
N ASN A 262 7.16 13.57 -17.56
CA ASN A 262 6.73 14.65 -16.67
C ASN A 262 6.08 14.17 -15.35
N LEU A 263 6.31 12.94 -14.95
CA LEU A 263 5.96 12.42 -13.63
C LEU A 263 7.23 12.18 -12.84
N ASP A 264 7.23 12.62 -11.58
CA ASP A 264 8.34 12.40 -10.66
C ASP A 264 8.18 11.07 -9.93
N PHE A 265 9.25 10.31 -9.92
CA PHE A 265 9.40 9.07 -9.18
C PHE A 265 10.58 9.19 -8.21
N TYR A 266 10.54 8.44 -7.13
CA TYR A 266 11.57 8.43 -6.11
C TYR A 266 12.17 7.03 -6.04
N LEU A 267 13.40 6.89 -6.52
CA LEU A 267 14.16 5.66 -6.44
C LEU A 267 14.91 5.63 -5.11
N LEU A 268 14.61 4.66 -4.28
CA LEU A 268 15.29 4.39 -3.02
C LEU A 268 16.21 3.19 -3.21
N PHE A 269 17.48 3.36 -2.85
CA PHE A 269 18.46 2.30 -2.81
C PHE A 269 19.13 2.26 -1.43
N ILE A 270 19.23 1.06 -0.81
CA ILE A 270 19.80 0.88 0.53
C ILE A 270 20.77 -0.28 0.56
N VAL A 271 21.89 -0.07 1.23
CA VAL A 271 22.93 -1.06 1.50
C VAL A 271 23.24 -1.12 3.00
N GLU A 272 23.76 -2.25 3.44
CA GLU A 272 24.29 -2.42 4.79
C GLU A 272 25.77 -2.04 4.84
N GLU A 273 26.14 -1.08 5.70
CA GLU A 273 27.48 -0.47 5.70
C GLU A 273 28.63 -1.45 5.99
N ASN A 274 28.36 -2.54 6.69
CA ASN A 274 29.39 -3.50 7.10
C ASN A 274 29.55 -4.70 6.12
N VAL A 275 28.70 -4.78 5.09
CA VAL A 275 28.59 -5.96 4.21
C VAL A 275 29.02 -5.63 2.79
N ILE A 276 28.88 -4.39 2.37
CA ILE A 276 29.16 -3.94 0.99
C ILE A 276 30.33 -2.95 1.03
N ASP A 277 31.34 -3.17 0.20
CA ASP A 277 32.40 -2.21 0.01
C ASP A 277 32.00 -1.10 -0.98
N LEU A 278 32.87 -0.09 -1.12
CA LEU A 278 32.63 1.02 -2.03
C LEU A 278 32.54 0.59 -3.50
N GLU A 279 33.34 -0.41 -3.92
CA GLU A 279 33.35 -0.89 -5.31
C GLU A 279 32.01 -1.57 -5.63
N GLU A 280 31.52 -2.44 -4.75
CA GLU A 280 30.22 -3.10 -4.90
C GLU A 280 29.05 -2.09 -4.93
N THR A 281 29.12 -1.04 -4.09
CA THR A 281 28.12 0.03 -4.08
C THR A 281 28.07 0.77 -5.41
N VAL A 282 29.23 1.14 -5.96
CA VAL A 282 29.34 1.82 -7.28
C VAL A 282 28.80 0.91 -8.38
N GLU A 283 29.13 -0.38 -8.35
CA GLU A 283 28.68 -1.34 -9.36
C GLU A 283 27.16 -1.50 -9.37
N ILE A 284 26.52 -1.49 -8.19
CA ILE A 284 25.05 -1.52 -8.08
C ILE A 284 24.44 -0.23 -8.65
N LEU A 285 24.99 0.93 -8.29
CA LEU A 285 24.53 2.21 -8.82
C LEU A 285 24.66 2.28 -10.34
N ASP A 286 25.73 1.79 -10.91
CA ASP A 286 25.92 1.70 -12.37
C ASP A 286 24.88 0.78 -13.04
N LYS A 287 24.51 -0.33 -12.37
CA LYS A 287 23.44 -1.21 -12.87
C LYS A 287 22.07 -0.55 -12.81
N ILE A 288 21.80 0.22 -11.74
CA ILE A 288 20.56 0.99 -11.61
C ILE A 288 20.51 2.06 -12.71
N GLU A 289 21.60 2.79 -12.95
CA GLU A 289 21.70 3.76 -14.04
C GLU A 289 21.43 3.12 -15.40
N ALA A 290 22.03 1.98 -15.66
CA ALA A 290 21.82 1.23 -16.91
C ALA A 290 20.38 0.72 -17.06
N ALA A 291 19.65 0.51 -15.95
CA ALA A 291 18.26 0.05 -15.95
C ALA A 291 17.23 1.18 -16.09
N LYS A 292 17.60 2.45 -15.90
CA LYS A 292 16.67 3.59 -16.00
C LYS A 292 15.87 3.63 -17.30
N PRO A 293 16.47 3.40 -18.51
CA PRO A 293 15.69 3.37 -19.76
C PRO A 293 14.65 2.24 -19.79
N GLU A 294 14.96 1.09 -19.20
CA GLU A 294 14.01 -0.02 -19.10
C GLU A 294 12.89 0.29 -18.13
N MET A 295 13.19 0.88 -16.97
CA MET A 295 12.19 1.38 -16.02
C MET A 295 11.25 2.40 -16.69
N GLU A 296 11.81 3.38 -17.41
CA GLU A 296 11.03 4.37 -18.15
C GLU A 296 10.10 3.71 -19.18
N ASN A 297 10.62 2.77 -19.97
CA ASN A 297 9.82 2.05 -20.96
C ASN A 297 8.68 1.25 -20.31
N LEU A 298 8.93 0.57 -19.19
CA LEU A 298 7.90 -0.14 -18.44
C LEU A 298 6.83 0.81 -17.90
N ILE A 299 7.24 1.94 -17.33
CA ILE A 299 6.31 2.97 -16.83
C ILE A 299 5.49 3.56 -17.96
N LEU A 300 6.11 3.88 -19.11
CA LEU A 300 5.39 4.39 -20.29
C LEU A 300 4.34 3.41 -20.79
N GLN A 301 4.61 2.12 -20.73
CA GLN A 301 3.64 1.08 -21.10
C GLN A 301 2.51 0.89 -20.07
N LEU A 302 2.68 1.40 -18.84
CA LEU A 302 1.62 1.41 -17.82
C LEU A 302 0.68 2.62 -17.98
N ILE A 303 1.18 3.71 -18.58
CA ILE A 303 0.47 4.98 -18.75
C ILE A 303 -0.35 5.01 -20.05
N GLN A 304 -0.02 4.16 -21.02
CA GLN A 304 -0.76 4.01 -22.31
C GLN A 304 -1.99 3.11 -22.16
#